data_00fbeac99eae9a2e2e17cdd1a160e1cf
#
_entry.id   00fbeac99eae9a2e2e17cdd1a160e1cf
#
_cell.length_a   1.000
_cell.length_b   1.000
_cell.length_c   1.000
_cell.angle_alpha   90.00
_cell.angle_beta   90.00
_cell.angle_gamma   90.00
#
_symmetry.space_group_name_H-M   'P 1'
#
loop_
_entity.id
_entity.type
_entity.pdbx_description
1 polymer ?
#
loop_
_entity_poly.entity_id
_entity_poly.type
_entity_poly.pdbx_seq_one_letter_code
_entity_poly.pdbx_strand_id
1 'polypeptide(L)'
;MSSGGGTVVHAEEPQQFLLDEYVVTATRMENKLVDTPANMSVITSEEFEKRNYQSVSEALENVPGVIVKRSGFLGGDQHIYLNGDDRVLITVDGRRLNQDKGTSGRSGFDITNLPSPDFIEKIEILKGAGSSLYGSDAVGGVINIITKSANKNYAKININTGSWGSQNYSALVSVKKGKTGVITTINKQKQNYVKYKEADSGDNVKWPNSSNNIIGATIKVDQEFDDDKLATLYFEHSFKDGGKPYYAPGLGGWNTIKPGASGTDLNNNISGKFEWGRGEKNTGFIQIYRNYYSGNFYDNNSDSNYYETKDGVEIQQTWELLKNNKVVVGADWRESEVNNPGTYGGKIAKINNKAIYVQDSWDFADSWLLNAGLRYDKHNFFGNKTTASVAVNKKFSEDSHAYLSWGQIFNAPQANDLFYYSPSIPGVSGAMIGNAKLKPETGEVWTIGYDTKLNDKIQLGINAFYSELDDAINWAALDPNNFLSDWTVANVAKQKKRGMEFNVKHKLTDEFSINGSYTYVKVEEDNKDGNGFKRNTNVSPNQYKIGISFNKDKWDAELYGRGASGADKSKYVDSKYLTLDFSLQYKVQKDYKIYAKAYNLTNASYAETGGVSNGKYSFPMPGRSFLIGMEYAF
;
A
#
# COMPACT_ATOMS: atom_id res chain seq x y z
N MET A 1 20.29 -60.32 -8.66
CA MET A 1 19.70 -59.30 -7.76
C MET A 1 19.95 -57.95 -8.42
N SER A 2 18.93 -57.43 -9.07
CA SER A 2 18.99 -56.19 -9.84
C SER A 2 18.42 -55.09 -8.96
N SER A 3 19.24 -54.10 -8.59
CA SER A 3 18.82 -52.89 -7.87
C SER A 3 18.35 -51.88 -8.89
N GLY A 4 17.04 -51.77 -9.02
CA GLY A 4 16.40 -50.67 -9.78
C GLY A 4 16.49 -49.38 -9.01
N GLY A 5 17.36 -48.46 -9.45
CA GLY A 5 17.34 -47.06 -9.01
C GLY A 5 16.19 -46.34 -9.68
N GLY A 6 15.13 -46.11 -8.94
CA GLY A 6 14.04 -45.20 -9.35
C GLY A 6 14.53 -43.76 -9.30
N THR A 7 14.75 -43.15 -10.45
CA THR A 7 14.83 -41.70 -10.59
C THR A 7 13.49 -41.09 -10.22
N VAL A 8 13.42 -40.42 -9.07
CA VAL A 8 12.29 -39.56 -8.73
C VAL A 8 12.37 -38.35 -9.66
N VAL A 9 11.58 -38.37 -10.71
CA VAL A 9 11.30 -37.18 -11.52
C VAL A 9 10.52 -36.25 -10.63
N HIS A 10 11.15 -35.22 -10.08
CA HIS A 10 10.42 -34.08 -9.54
C HIS A 10 9.69 -33.45 -10.71
N ALA A 11 8.37 -33.57 -10.74
CA ALA A 11 7.53 -32.70 -11.55
C ALA A 11 7.81 -31.27 -11.06
N GLU A 12 8.44 -30.44 -11.92
CA GLU A 12 8.45 -29.01 -11.73
C GLU A 12 6.98 -28.57 -11.68
N GLU A 13 6.55 -27.99 -10.55
CA GLU A 13 5.27 -27.33 -10.51
C GLU A 13 5.30 -26.23 -11.59
N PRO A 14 4.32 -26.19 -12.50
CA PRO A 14 4.31 -25.16 -13.54
C PRO A 14 4.29 -23.79 -12.86
N GLN A 15 5.18 -22.87 -13.29
CA GLN A 15 5.14 -21.48 -12.86
C GLN A 15 3.73 -20.94 -13.14
N GLN A 16 2.95 -20.72 -12.08
CA GLN A 16 1.59 -20.24 -12.18
C GLN A 16 1.62 -18.83 -12.75
N PHE A 17 1.02 -18.63 -13.92
CA PHE A 17 0.91 -17.30 -14.50
C PHE A 17 -0.12 -16.51 -13.70
N LEU A 18 0.12 -15.20 -13.50
CA LEU A 18 -0.75 -14.35 -12.68
C LEU A 18 -2.22 -14.35 -13.10
N LEU A 19 -2.54 -14.62 -14.38
CA LEU A 19 -3.91 -14.67 -14.88
C LEU A 19 -4.73 -15.83 -14.29
N ASP A 20 -4.09 -16.86 -13.75
CA ASP A 20 -4.76 -17.99 -13.07
C ASP A 20 -4.96 -17.73 -11.57
N GLU A 21 -4.42 -16.66 -11.01
CA GLU A 21 -4.58 -16.30 -9.61
C GLU A 21 -6.04 -15.91 -9.30
N TYR A 22 -6.51 -16.35 -8.14
CA TYR A 22 -7.80 -15.93 -7.61
C TYR A 22 -7.69 -14.65 -6.82
N VAL A 23 -8.59 -13.71 -7.03
CA VAL A 23 -8.65 -12.41 -6.37
C VAL A 23 -10.06 -12.12 -5.85
N VAL A 24 -10.15 -11.37 -4.74
CA VAL A 24 -11.43 -10.98 -4.13
C VAL A 24 -11.64 -9.47 -4.10
N THR A 25 -10.57 -8.69 -4.18
CA THR A 25 -10.61 -7.24 -3.92
C THR A 25 -11.46 -6.47 -4.93
N ALA A 26 -11.43 -6.84 -6.20
CA ALA A 26 -12.15 -6.09 -7.24
C ALA A 26 -13.68 -6.26 -7.19
N THR A 27 -14.16 -7.38 -6.68
CA THR A 27 -15.58 -7.76 -6.76
C THR A 27 -16.20 -8.16 -5.42
N ARG A 28 -15.41 -8.20 -4.34
CA ARG A 28 -15.82 -8.78 -3.05
C ARG A 28 -16.19 -10.28 -3.13
N MET A 29 -15.90 -10.92 -4.25
CA MET A 29 -16.09 -12.33 -4.53
C MET A 29 -14.80 -12.92 -5.08
N GLU A 30 -14.55 -14.20 -4.81
CA GLU A 30 -13.41 -14.89 -5.37
C GLU A 30 -13.62 -15.14 -6.88
N ASN A 31 -12.73 -14.59 -7.71
CA ASN A 31 -12.72 -14.75 -9.16
C ASN A 31 -11.29 -14.93 -9.64
N LYS A 32 -11.11 -15.60 -10.79
CA LYS A 32 -9.80 -15.59 -11.46
C LYS A 32 -9.49 -14.19 -11.96
N LEU A 33 -8.21 -13.84 -12.00
CA LEU A 33 -7.76 -12.52 -12.47
C LEU A 33 -8.23 -12.26 -13.90
N VAL A 34 -8.18 -13.26 -14.80
CA VAL A 34 -8.65 -13.18 -16.19
C VAL A 34 -10.17 -12.92 -16.30
N ASP A 35 -10.95 -13.28 -15.29
CA ASP A 35 -12.39 -13.03 -15.20
C ASP A 35 -12.71 -11.72 -14.44
N THR A 36 -11.71 -10.93 -14.07
CA THR A 36 -11.89 -9.72 -13.25
C THR A 36 -11.79 -8.46 -14.13
N PRO A 37 -12.87 -7.66 -14.26
CA PRO A 37 -12.91 -6.48 -15.12
C PRO A 37 -12.25 -5.26 -14.46
N ALA A 38 -10.99 -5.37 -14.05
CA ALA A 38 -10.27 -4.32 -13.35
C ALA A 38 -8.75 -4.42 -13.55
N ASN A 39 -8.05 -3.30 -13.42
CA ASN A 39 -6.58 -3.29 -13.36
C ASN A 39 -6.12 -3.83 -12.02
N MET A 40 -5.73 -5.08 -11.97
CA MET A 40 -5.29 -5.79 -10.77
C MET A 40 -3.82 -6.19 -10.86
N SER A 41 -3.17 -6.22 -9.72
CA SER A 41 -1.86 -6.84 -9.55
C SER A 41 -1.88 -7.71 -8.29
N VAL A 42 -1.16 -8.82 -8.31
CA VAL A 42 -1.03 -9.73 -7.16
C VAL A 42 0.45 -9.96 -6.87
N ILE A 43 0.82 -9.95 -5.60
CA ILE A 43 2.13 -10.37 -5.11
C ILE A 43 1.88 -11.58 -4.22
N THR A 44 2.42 -12.73 -4.56
CA THR A 44 2.23 -13.98 -3.81
C THR A 44 3.29 -14.19 -2.73
N SER A 45 3.02 -15.07 -1.76
CA SER A 45 4.01 -15.49 -0.75
C SER A 45 5.25 -16.12 -1.39
N GLU A 46 5.10 -16.82 -2.51
CA GLU A 46 6.23 -17.37 -3.27
C GLU A 46 7.15 -16.25 -3.79
N GLU A 47 6.57 -15.16 -4.31
CA GLU A 47 7.35 -14.01 -4.77
C GLU A 47 8.09 -13.33 -3.60
N PHE A 48 7.47 -13.23 -2.42
CA PHE A 48 8.14 -12.74 -1.21
C PHE A 48 9.36 -13.60 -0.84
N GLU A 49 9.22 -14.91 -0.88
CA GLU A 49 10.28 -15.86 -0.52
C GLU A 49 11.41 -15.90 -1.56
N LYS A 50 11.07 -15.86 -2.84
CA LYS A 50 12.03 -15.89 -3.95
C LYS A 50 12.90 -14.64 -4.01
N ARG A 51 12.30 -13.48 -3.75
CA ARG A 51 13.00 -12.19 -3.79
C ARG A 51 13.55 -11.74 -2.43
N ASN A 52 13.29 -12.51 -1.37
CA ASN A 52 13.69 -12.18 0.00
C ASN A 52 13.31 -10.74 0.39
N TYR A 53 12.07 -10.33 0.12
CA TYR A 53 11.60 -9.00 0.48
C TYR A 53 11.66 -8.79 2.00
N GLN A 54 12.27 -7.69 2.41
CA GLN A 54 12.47 -7.35 3.83
C GLN A 54 11.29 -6.56 4.41
N SER A 55 10.42 -6.03 3.55
CA SER A 55 9.22 -5.27 3.94
C SER A 55 8.16 -5.34 2.84
N VAL A 56 6.92 -5.02 3.19
CA VAL A 56 5.83 -4.87 2.23
C VAL A 56 6.10 -3.74 1.24
N SER A 57 6.71 -2.65 1.70
CA SER A 57 7.04 -1.53 0.82
C SER A 57 8.02 -1.92 -0.29
N GLU A 58 9.00 -2.79 0.01
CA GLU A 58 9.94 -3.31 -0.99
C GLU A 58 9.22 -4.16 -2.05
N ALA A 59 8.23 -4.96 -1.65
CA ALA A 59 7.43 -5.73 -2.58
C ALA A 59 6.56 -4.83 -3.47
N LEU A 60 5.89 -3.84 -2.88
CA LEU A 60 5.01 -2.90 -3.58
C LEU A 60 5.77 -2.01 -4.59
N GLU A 61 7.02 -1.63 -4.29
CA GLU A 61 7.85 -0.86 -5.21
C GLU A 61 8.05 -1.53 -6.57
N ASN A 62 7.96 -2.84 -6.62
CA ASN A 62 8.20 -3.62 -7.83
C ASN A 62 6.94 -3.78 -8.69
N VAL A 63 5.75 -3.40 -8.18
CA VAL A 63 4.49 -3.49 -8.90
C VAL A 63 4.33 -2.34 -9.89
N PRO A 64 3.96 -2.60 -11.16
CA PRO A 64 3.63 -1.54 -12.12
C PRO A 64 2.57 -0.58 -11.58
N GLY A 65 2.68 0.72 -11.88
CA GLY A 65 1.72 1.75 -11.46
C GLY A 65 1.70 2.08 -9.97
N VAL A 66 2.45 1.37 -9.15
CA VAL A 66 2.61 1.67 -7.71
C VAL A 66 3.83 2.54 -7.49
N ILE A 67 3.66 3.63 -6.76
CA ILE A 67 4.75 4.51 -6.34
C ILE A 67 4.76 4.49 -4.80
N VAL A 68 5.86 4.05 -4.22
CA VAL A 68 6.10 4.16 -2.78
C VAL A 68 6.93 5.41 -2.53
N LYS A 69 6.50 6.26 -1.62
CA LYS A 69 7.24 7.45 -1.18
C LYS A 69 7.74 7.26 0.23
N ARG A 70 9.04 7.26 0.38
CA ARG A 70 9.75 7.06 1.65
C ARG A 70 10.50 8.31 2.07
N SER A 71 10.64 8.47 3.37
CA SER A 71 11.44 9.53 3.98
C SER A 71 12.94 9.16 4.12
N GLY A 72 13.38 8.01 3.57
CA GLY A 72 14.79 7.64 3.44
C GLY A 72 15.46 7.01 4.67
N PHE A 73 14.75 6.74 5.76
CA PHE A 73 15.27 6.03 6.94
C PHE A 73 14.24 5.04 7.50
N LEU A 74 14.64 4.06 8.27
CA LEU A 74 13.80 2.95 8.74
C LEU A 74 12.54 3.42 9.49
N GLY A 75 12.62 4.43 10.32
CA GLY A 75 11.49 4.98 11.08
C GLY A 75 10.73 6.10 10.36
N GLY A 76 11.08 6.40 9.12
CA GLY A 76 10.41 7.42 8.31
C GLY A 76 9.10 6.93 7.73
N ASP A 77 8.11 7.82 7.68
CA ASP A 77 6.80 7.52 7.13
C ASP A 77 6.90 7.10 5.66
N GLN A 78 6.08 6.14 5.28
CA GLN A 78 6.02 5.61 3.93
C GLN A 78 4.58 5.61 3.43
N HIS A 79 4.36 6.23 2.27
CA HIS A 79 3.05 6.39 1.64
C HIS A 79 3.01 5.77 0.26
N ILE A 80 1.82 5.34 -0.16
CA ILE A 80 1.60 4.71 -1.44
C ILE A 80 0.76 5.62 -2.32
N TYR A 81 1.12 5.65 -3.60
CA TYR A 81 0.34 6.27 -4.68
C TYR A 81 -0.03 5.19 -5.68
N LEU A 82 -1.31 5.12 -6.04
CA LEU A 82 -1.83 4.33 -7.14
C LEU A 82 -2.35 5.28 -8.23
N ASN A 83 -1.93 5.09 -9.45
CA ASN A 83 -2.32 5.97 -10.57
C ASN A 83 -2.09 7.47 -10.27
N GLY A 84 -1.05 7.78 -9.48
CA GLY A 84 -0.72 9.15 -9.09
C GLY A 84 -1.59 9.75 -7.99
N ASP A 85 -2.45 8.95 -7.33
CA ASP A 85 -3.28 9.35 -6.20
C ASP A 85 -2.82 8.69 -4.91
N ASP A 86 -2.72 9.45 -3.84
CA ASP A 86 -2.37 9.00 -2.50
C ASP A 86 -3.58 8.66 -1.61
N ARG A 87 -4.80 8.84 -2.13
CA ARG A 87 -6.04 8.37 -1.49
C ARG A 87 -6.21 6.88 -1.80
N VAL A 88 -5.43 6.06 -1.14
CA VAL A 88 -5.38 4.61 -1.31
C VAL A 88 -5.88 3.94 -0.05
N LEU A 89 -6.87 3.08 -0.20
CA LEU A 89 -7.34 2.26 0.90
C LEU A 89 -6.40 1.07 1.12
N ILE A 90 -6.00 0.87 2.38
CA ILE A 90 -5.18 -0.27 2.79
C ILE A 90 -5.98 -1.13 3.77
N THR A 91 -6.06 -2.43 3.49
CA THR A 91 -6.75 -3.41 4.34
C THR A 91 -5.86 -4.61 4.66
N VAL A 92 -6.09 -5.24 5.81
CA VAL A 92 -5.54 -6.55 6.18
C VAL A 92 -6.72 -7.47 6.49
N ASP A 93 -6.86 -8.55 5.72
CA ASP A 93 -7.99 -9.50 5.77
C ASP A 93 -9.37 -8.77 5.75
N GLY A 94 -9.48 -7.70 4.96
CA GLY A 94 -10.67 -6.84 4.86
C GLY A 94 -10.78 -5.75 5.93
N ARG A 95 -10.06 -5.81 7.02
CA ARG A 95 -10.00 -4.78 8.07
C ARG A 95 -9.28 -3.53 7.57
N ARG A 96 -9.96 -2.38 7.57
CA ARG A 96 -9.43 -1.09 7.11
C ARG A 96 -8.38 -0.54 8.08
N LEU A 97 -7.24 -0.07 7.55
CA LEU A 97 -6.12 0.47 8.34
C LEU A 97 -5.99 2.00 8.28
N ASN A 98 -6.51 2.65 7.24
CA ASN A 98 -6.39 4.10 7.06
C ASN A 98 -6.88 4.86 8.30
N GLN A 99 -6.11 5.85 8.73
CA GLN A 99 -6.40 6.67 9.91
C GLN A 99 -7.23 7.90 9.50
N ASP A 100 -8.28 8.20 10.26
CA ASP A 100 -9.14 9.36 10.03
C ASP A 100 -8.53 10.66 10.60
N LYS A 101 -7.39 10.60 11.30
CA LYS A 101 -6.60 11.79 11.62
C LYS A 101 -6.29 12.59 10.36
N GLY A 102 -5.72 11.97 9.37
CA GLY A 102 -5.49 12.48 8.02
C GLY A 102 -5.03 13.92 7.90
N THR A 103 -4.95 14.42 6.68
CA THR A 103 -4.75 15.85 6.38
C THR A 103 -5.06 16.15 4.92
N SER A 104 -5.59 17.36 4.62
CA SER A 104 -5.89 17.83 3.25
C SER A 104 -6.69 16.82 2.42
N GLY A 105 -7.78 16.28 3.00
CA GLY A 105 -8.61 15.26 2.35
C GLY A 105 -7.93 13.90 2.16
N ARG A 106 -6.88 13.60 2.90
CA ARG A 106 -6.13 12.35 2.76
C ARG A 106 -6.07 11.61 4.07
N SER A 107 -6.71 10.44 4.12
CA SER A 107 -6.47 9.48 5.19
C SER A 107 -5.12 8.79 4.93
N GLY A 108 -4.28 8.71 5.93
CA GLY A 108 -2.96 8.10 5.79
C GLY A 108 -2.86 6.78 6.55
N PHE A 109 -1.99 5.92 6.08
CA PHE A 109 -1.44 4.81 6.86
C PHE A 109 0.04 4.67 6.52
N ASP A 110 0.88 4.64 7.55
CA ASP A 110 2.30 4.37 7.38
C ASP A 110 2.51 2.87 7.19
N ILE A 111 2.89 2.47 5.96
CA ILE A 111 3.05 1.05 5.60
C ILE A 111 4.23 0.36 6.29
N THR A 112 5.05 1.07 7.05
CA THR A 112 6.04 0.44 7.95
C THR A 112 5.39 -0.32 9.10
N ASN A 113 4.12 -0.06 9.39
CA ASN A 113 3.32 -0.70 10.42
C ASN A 113 2.54 -1.93 9.93
N LEU A 114 2.76 -2.37 8.69
CA LEU A 114 2.13 -3.57 8.14
C LEU A 114 2.74 -4.85 8.74
N PRO A 115 2.02 -5.98 8.70
CA PRO A 115 2.54 -7.27 9.17
C PRO A 115 3.87 -7.65 8.51
N SER A 116 4.65 -8.48 9.20
CA SER A 116 5.87 -9.05 8.62
C SER A 116 5.59 -9.75 7.28
N PRO A 117 6.48 -9.61 6.27
CA PRO A 117 6.40 -10.37 5.02
C PRO A 117 6.18 -11.88 5.21
N ASP A 118 6.75 -12.47 6.25
CA ASP A 118 6.59 -13.89 6.58
C ASP A 118 5.14 -14.29 6.87
N PHE A 119 4.31 -13.35 7.33
CA PHE A 119 2.91 -13.58 7.69
C PHE A 119 1.93 -13.39 6.52
N ILE A 120 2.41 -12.88 5.37
CA ILE A 120 1.59 -12.53 4.22
C ILE A 120 1.45 -13.74 3.28
N GLU A 121 0.20 -14.07 2.91
CA GLU A 121 -0.12 -15.05 1.88
C GLU A 121 -0.06 -14.41 0.50
N LYS A 122 -0.73 -13.28 0.33
CA LYS A 122 -0.69 -12.48 -0.91
C LYS A 122 -1.12 -11.04 -0.65
N ILE A 123 -0.74 -10.17 -1.57
CA ILE A 123 -1.23 -8.78 -1.63
C ILE A 123 -1.97 -8.60 -2.95
N GLU A 124 -3.22 -8.18 -2.88
CA GLU A 124 -4.04 -7.81 -4.02
C GLU A 124 -4.09 -6.29 -4.14
N ILE A 125 -3.84 -5.78 -5.34
CA ILE A 125 -3.76 -4.34 -5.61
C ILE A 125 -4.75 -4.02 -6.73
N LEU A 126 -5.86 -3.37 -6.37
CA LEU A 126 -6.84 -2.82 -7.30
C LEU A 126 -6.45 -1.37 -7.62
N LYS A 127 -6.22 -1.06 -8.88
CA LYS A 127 -5.90 0.29 -9.36
C LYS A 127 -7.13 0.90 -10.05
N GLY A 128 -7.65 2.00 -9.50
CA GLY A 128 -8.85 2.67 -10.03
C GLY A 128 -9.99 2.79 -9.03
N ALA A 129 -11.23 2.92 -9.52
CA ALA A 129 -12.39 3.20 -8.69
C ALA A 129 -12.74 2.05 -7.74
N GLY A 130 -12.47 2.22 -6.45
CA GLY A 130 -12.85 1.29 -5.39
C GLY A 130 -14.04 1.75 -4.54
N SER A 131 -14.51 2.99 -4.69
CA SER A 131 -15.45 3.60 -3.73
C SER A 131 -16.84 2.97 -3.72
N SER A 132 -17.31 2.37 -4.81
CA SER A 132 -18.62 1.67 -4.86
C SER A 132 -18.68 0.42 -3.99
N LEU A 133 -17.54 -0.17 -3.63
CA LEU A 133 -17.46 -1.33 -2.74
C LEU A 133 -16.89 -0.98 -1.37
N TYR A 134 -15.92 -0.08 -1.34
CA TYR A 134 -15.12 0.19 -0.16
C TYR A 134 -15.39 1.57 0.47
N GLY A 135 -16.14 2.45 -0.22
CA GLY A 135 -16.43 3.80 0.25
C GLY A 135 -15.26 4.78 0.13
N SER A 136 -15.15 5.68 1.10
CA SER A 136 -14.07 6.67 1.18
C SER A 136 -12.67 6.04 1.15
N ASP A 137 -11.66 6.82 0.77
CA ASP A 137 -10.23 6.50 0.68
C ASP A 137 -9.82 5.60 -0.49
N ALA A 138 -10.78 5.02 -1.24
CA ALA A 138 -10.52 4.16 -2.39
C ALA A 138 -10.59 4.93 -3.72
N VAL A 139 -9.97 6.11 -3.79
CA VAL A 139 -9.94 6.98 -4.99
C VAL A 139 -8.89 6.51 -5.98
N GLY A 140 -7.65 6.32 -5.54
CA GLY A 140 -6.55 5.75 -6.35
C GLY A 140 -6.65 4.24 -6.49
N GLY A 141 -7.28 3.58 -5.52
CA GLY A 141 -7.45 2.14 -5.50
C GLY A 141 -7.44 1.54 -4.10
N VAL A 142 -7.27 0.22 -4.06
CA VAL A 142 -7.28 -0.58 -2.82
C VAL A 142 -6.08 -1.52 -2.80
N ILE A 143 -5.40 -1.61 -1.67
CA ILE A 143 -4.39 -2.62 -1.39
C ILE A 143 -4.93 -3.51 -0.26
N ASN A 144 -5.18 -4.77 -0.57
CA ASN A 144 -5.65 -5.75 0.38
C ASN A 144 -4.56 -6.78 0.67
N ILE A 145 -4.11 -6.81 1.90
CA ILE A 145 -3.13 -7.78 2.39
C ILE A 145 -3.89 -8.95 2.97
N ILE A 146 -3.67 -10.13 2.41
CA ILE A 146 -4.26 -11.39 2.86
C ILE A 146 -3.19 -12.14 3.64
N THR A 147 -3.51 -12.50 4.89
CA THR A 147 -2.56 -13.15 5.80
C THR A 147 -2.64 -14.66 5.70
N LYS A 148 -1.52 -15.34 5.98
CA LYS A 148 -1.45 -16.80 6.04
C LYS A 148 -2.37 -17.37 7.11
N SER A 149 -2.88 -18.57 6.85
CA SER A 149 -3.57 -19.42 7.83
C SER A 149 -2.74 -20.65 8.15
N ALA A 150 -2.87 -21.17 9.36
CA ALA A 150 -2.18 -22.39 9.78
C ALA A 150 -2.82 -23.61 9.12
N ASN A 151 -2.22 -24.14 8.07
CA ASN A 151 -2.64 -25.35 7.37
C ASN A 151 -1.77 -26.59 7.66
N LYS A 152 -0.56 -26.36 8.19
CA LYS A 152 0.41 -27.40 8.59
C LYS A 152 1.27 -26.92 9.76
N ASN A 153 1.93 -27.88 10.41
CA ASN A 153 2.91 -27.57 11.45
C ASN A 153 4.25 -27.26 10.79
N TYR A 154 4.78 -26.07 11.07
CA TYR A 154 6.13 -25.68 10.69
C TYR A 154 6.57 -24.46 11.52
N ALA A 155 7.87 -24.26 11.59
CA ALA A 155 8.42 -23.02 12.10
C ALA A 155 9.49 -22.50 11.14
N LYS A 156 9.69 -21.18 11.12
CA LYS A 156 10.67 -20.50 10.28
C LYS A 156 11.37 -19.40 11.07
N ILE A 157 12.69 -19.33 10.94
CA ILE A 157 13.52 -18.26 11.49
C ILE A 157 14.26 -17.59 10.35
N ASN A 158 14.24 -16.26 10.31
CA ASN A 158 15.01 -15.45 9.38
C ASN A 158 15.85 -14.43 10.15
N ILE A 159 17.15 -14.38 9.87
CA ILE A 159 18.10 -13.47 10.50
C ILE A 159 18.95 -12.84 9.41
N ASN A 160 19.06 -11.52 9.43
CA ASN A 160 19.99 -10.83 8.56
C ASN A 160 20.68 -9.64 9.26
N THR A 161 21.81 -9.25 8.71
CA THR A 161 22.57 -8.09 9.12
C THR A 161 23.12 -7.35 7.89
N GLY A 162 23.34 -6.06 8.02
CA GLY A 162 23.75 -5.27 6.87
C GLY A 162 24.44 -3.95 7.22
N SER A 163 24.53 -3.12 6.20
CA SER A 163 25.16 -1.81 6.29
C SER A 163 24.55 -0.95 7.40
N TRP A 164 25.38 -0.13 8.03
CA TRP A 164 25.00 0.89 9.02
C TRP A 164 24.36 0.33 10.29
N GLY A 165 24.73 -0.91 10.64
CA GLY A 165 24.19 -1.62 11.81
C GLY A 165 22.75 -2.07 11.63
N SER A 166 22.30 -2.29 10.37
CA SER A 166 21.02 -2.92 10.08
C SER A 166 21.01 -4.35 10.60
N GLN A 167 19.94 -4.73 11.28
CA GLN A 167 19.69 -6.07 11.83
C GLN A 167 18.20 -6.35 11.75
N ASN A 168 17.83 -7.51 11.20
CA ASN A 168 16.46 -7.99 11.18
C ASN A 168 16.43 -9.42 11.72
N TYR A 169 15.44 -9.67 12.56
CA TYR A 169 15.14 -10.97 13.13
C TYR A 169 13.66 -11.23 12.96
N SER A 170 13.28 -12.37 12.43
CA SER A 170 11.89 -12.82 12.44
C SER A 170 11.80 -14.30 12.78
N ALA A 171 10.72 -14.65 13.45
CA ALA A 171 10.34 -16.02 13.73
C ALA A 171 8.85 -16.19 13.44
N LEU A 172 8.50 -17.27 12.76
CA LEU A 172 7.13 -17.68 12.49
C LEU A 172 6.93 -19.08 13.01
N VAL A 173 5.79 -19.33 13.65
CA VAL A 173 5.35 -20.66 14.09
C VAL A 173 3.92 -20.89 13.61
N SER A 174 3.68 -22.01 12.96
CA SER A 174 2.37 -22.45 12.51
C SER A 174 2.07 -23.83 13.10
N VAL A 175 0.92 -23.98 13.74
CA VAL A 175 0.45 -25.22 14.34
C VAL A 175 -0.98 -25.49 13.89
N LYS A 176 -1.22 -26.65 13.31
CA LYS A 176 -2.56 -27.15 12.97
C LYS A 176 -2.82 -28.42 13.74
N LYS A 177 -3.90 -28.43 14.53
CA LYS A 177 -4.37 -29.63 15.25
C LYS A 177 -5.86 -29.80 15.05
N GLY A 178 -6.25 -30.80 14.27
CA GLY A 178 -7.64 -31.03 13.88
C GLY A 178 -8.21 -29.78 13.18
N LYS A 179 -9.30 -29.24 13.70
CA LYS A 179 -10.02 -28.07 13.16
C LYS A 179 -9.46 -26.72 13.67
N THR A 180 -8.43 -26.73 14.51
CA THR A 180 -7.83 -25.51 15.05
C THR A 180 -6.46 -25.25 14.44
N GLY A 181 -6.24 -24.06 13.92
CA GLY A 181 -4.98 -23.56 13.41
C GLY A 181 -4.51 -22.34 14.19
N VAL A 182 -3.22 -22.24 14.50
CA VAL A 182 -2.60 -21.06 15.11
C VAL A 182 -1.34 -20.72 14.33
N ILE A 183 -1.23 -19.49 13.86
CA ILE A 183 -0.01 -18.98 13.25
C ILE A 183 0.39 -17.68 13.93
N THR A 184 1.67 -17.54 14.24
CA THR A 184 2.21 -16.37 14.91
C THR A 184 3.54 -15.96 14.31
N THR A 185 3.82 -14.65 14.30
CA THR A 185 5.14 -14.09 13.99
C THR A 185 5.58 -13.12 15.07
N ILE A 186 6.88 -13.08 15.28
CA ILE A 186 7.56 -12.01 16.01
C ILE A 186 8.70 -11.52 15.14
N ASN A 187 8.82 -10.21 14.98
CA ASN A 187 9.90 -9.61 14.21
C ASN A 187 10.49 -8.39 14.91
N LYS A 188 11.77 -8.16 14.68
CA LYS A 188 12.49 -6.97 15.12
C LYS A 188 13.41 -6.48 14.00
N GLN A 189 13.30 -5.18 13.70
CA GLN A 189 14.20 -4.49 12.78
C GLN A 189 14.91 -3.38 13.54
N LYS A 190 16.20 -3.22 13.29
CA LYS A 190 17.02 -2.16 13.87
C LYS A 190 17.93 -1.56 12.82
N GLN A 191 18.14 -0.26 12.89
CA GLN A 191 19.13 0.47 12.12
C GLN A 191 19.80 1.55 12.98
N ASN A 192 21.13 1.58 13.02
CA ASN A 192 21.84 2.55 13.87
C ASN A 192 21.91 3.93 13.23
N TYR A 193 22.02 4.02 11.91
CA TYR A 193 22.00 5.26 11.13
C TYR A 193 21.82 4.93 9.65
N VAL A 194 21.62 5.96 8.82
CA VAL A 194 21.62 5.85 7.35
C VAL A 194 22.76 6.73 6.80
N LYS A 195 23.38 6.28 5.71
CA LYS A 195 24.19 7.13 4.83
C LYS A 195 23.49 7.34 3.51
N TYR A 196 23.62 8.54 2.97
CA TYR A 196 23.14 8.90 1.64
C TYR A 196 24.23 9.62 0.86
N LYS A 197 24.06 9.71 -0.46
CA LYS A 197 24.95 10.49 -1.33
C LYS A 197 24.41 11.91 -1.43
N GLU A 198 25.18 12.90 -1.00
CA GLU A 198 24.86 14.31 -1.20
C GLU A 198 24.80 14.66 -2.69
N ALA A 199 23.82 15.47 -3.07
CA ALA A 199 23.59 15.77 -4.48
C ALA A 199 24.63 16.78 -5.04
N ASP A 200 25.08 17.71 -4.23
CA ASP A 200 26.02 18.77 -4.60
C ASP A 200 27.49 18.34 -4.53
N SER A 201 27.92 17.71 -3.45
CA SER A 201 29.31 17.27 -3.26
C SER A 201 29.61 15.90 -3.86
N GLY A 202 28.60 15.03 -3.96
CA GLY A 202 28.75 13.64 -4.34
C GLY A 202 29.28 12.73 -3.22
N ASP A 203 29.48 13.25 -2.01
CA ASP A 203 30.00 12.53 -0.87
C ASP A 203 28.95 11.64 -0.22
N ASN A 204 29.38 10.51 0.36
CA ASN A 204 28.52 9.68 1.20
C ASN A 204 28.55 10.18 2.64
N VAL A 205 27.50 10.82 3.08
CA VAL A 205 27.38 11.43 4.40
C VAL A 205 26.46 10.64 5.32
N LYS A 206 26.75 10.65 6.61
CA LYS A 206 25.87 10.08 7.62
C LYS A 206 24.70 11.04 7.89
N TRP A 207 23.47 10.52 7.87
CA TRP A 207 22.31 11.29 8.29
C TRP A 207 22.19 11.25 9.81
N PRO A 208 22.41 12.35 10.50
CA PRO A 208 22.29 12.41 11.95
C PRO A 208 20.87 12.07 12.39
N ASN A 209 20.75 11.46 13.57
CA ASN A 209 19.46 11.17 14.20
C ASN A 209 18.53 10.23 13.38
N SER A 210 19.10 9.34 12.56
CA SER A 210 18.37 8.40 11.71
C SER A 210 18.34 6.96 12.26
N SER A 211 18.64 6.78 13.56
CA SER A 211 18.53 5.46 14.22
C SER A 211 17.09 5.11 14.53
N ASN A 212 16.70 3.86 14.29
CA ASN A 212 15.34 3.39 14.55
C ASN A 212 15.29 1.90 14.90
N ASN A 213 14.26 1.53 15.66
CA ASN A 213 13.85 0.17 15.95
C ASN A 213 12.37 -0.01 15.60
N ILE A 214 12.01 -1.19 15.10
CA ILE A 214 10.63 -1.62 14.88
C ILE A 214 10.51 -3.02 15.48
N ILE A 215 9.50 -3.23 16.31
CA ILE A 215 9.16 -4.54 16.86
C ILE A 215 7.73 -4.83 16.43
N GLY A 216 7.48 -6.03 15.92
CA GLY A 216 6.16 -6.49 15.50
C GLY A 216 5.85 -7.87 16.06
N ALA A 217 4.58 -8.11 16.34
CA ALA A 217 4.05 -9.44 16.66
C ALA A 217 2.65 -9.59 16.06
N THR A 218 2.37 -10.76 15.48
CA THR A 218 1.06 -11.07 14.91
C THR A 218 0.64 -12.47 15.33
N ILE A 219 -0.62 -12.64 15.67
CA ILE A 219 -1.22 -13.93 16.02
C ILE A 219 -2.55 -14.05 15.26
N LYS A 220 -2.75 -15.18 14.59
CA LYS A 220 -4.02 -15.54 13.97
C LYS A 220 -4.41 -16.94 14.43
N VAL A 221 -5.66 -17.07 14.87
CA VAL A 221 -6.26 -18.33 15.31
C VAL A 221 -7.47 -18.60 14.43
N ASP A 222 -7.44 -19.72 13.75
CA ASP A 222 -8.51 -20.20 12.91
C ASP A 222 -9.17 -21.42 13.59
N GLN A 223 -10.50 -21.40 13.72
CA GLN A 223 -11.29 -22.51 14.22
C GLN A 223 -12.34 -22.88 13.18
N GLU A 224 -12.20 -24.03 12.57
CA GLU A 224 -13.22 -24.65 11.73
C GLU A 224 -14.26 -25.34 12.63
N PHE A 225 -15.54 -25.06 12.42
CA PHE A 225 -16.65 -25.73 13.14
C PHE A 225 -17.18 -26.88 12.30
N ASP A 226 -17.57 -26.57 11.06
CA ASP A 226 -17.97 -27.51 10.04
C ASP A 226 -17.08 -27.27 8.80
N ASP A 227 -17.28 -28.03 7.75
CA ASP A 227 -16.48 -27.89 6.52
C ASP A 227 -16.73 -26.53 5.84
N ASP A 228 -17.88 -25.91 6.11
CA ASP A 228 -18.33 -24.65 5.52
C ASP A 228 -18.22 -23.44 6.46
N LYS A 229 -17.79 -23.60 7.75
CA LYS A 229 -17.77 -22.52 8.73
C LYS A 229 -16.41 -22.33 9.38
N LEU A 230 -15.96 -21.08 9.46
CA LEU A 230 -14.69 -20.69 10.03
C LEU A 230 -14.84 -19.46 10.95
N ALA A 231 -14.30 -19.56 12.15
CA ALA A 231 -14.04 -18.38 12.97
C ALA A 231 -12.55 -18.07 12.99
N THR A 232 -12.21 -16.81 12.78
CA THR A 232 -10.84 -16.30 12.82
C THR A 232 -10.73 -15.21 13.89
N LEU A 233 -9.73 -15.33 14.76
CA LEU A 233 -9.29 -14.26 15.66
C LEU A 233 -7.91 -13.80 15.21
N TYR A 234 -7.73 -12.48 15.09
CA TYR A 234 -6.49 -11.87 14.66
C TYR A 234 -6.07 -10.78 15.65
N PHE A 235 -4.80 -10.78 16.01
CA PHE A 235 -4.16 -9.73 16.80
C PHE A 235 -2.85 -9.33 16.16
N GLU A 236 -2.57 -8.02 16.16
CA GLU A 236 -1.35 -7.43 15.64
C GLU A 236 -0.86 -6.33 16.58
N HIS A 237 0.43 -6.34 16.85
CA HIS A 237 1.15 -5.34 17.59
C HIS A 237 2.33 -4.85 16.77
N SER A 238 2.52 -3.53 16.69
CA SER A 238 3.72 -2.92 16.12
C SER A 238 4.13 -1.73 16.98
N PHE A 239 5.39 -1.69 17.35
CA PHE A 239 5.99 -0.58 18.09
C PHE A 239 7.25 -0.11 17.34
N LYS A 240 7.30 1.18 17.08
CA LYS A 240 8.43 1.84 16.41
C LYS A 240 8.95 2.94 17.32
N ASP A 241 10.28 3.00 17.52
CA ASP A 241 10.95 4.05 18.27
C ASP A 241 12.25 4.49 17.60
N GLY A 242 12.59 5.75 17.72
CA GLY A 242 13.87 6.23 17.21
C GLY A 242 13.95 7.72 16.96
N GLY A 243 15.05 8.10 16.32
CA GLY A 243 15.32 9.46 15.91
C GLY A 243 14.39 9.92 14.78
N LYS A 244 14.14 11.21 14.73
CA LYS A 244 13.35 11.86 13.67
C LYS A 244 14.21 12.94 12.99
N PRO A 245 15.01 12.59 11.97
CA PRO A 245 15.71 13.58 11.18
C PRO A 245 14.69 14.34 10.33
N TYR A 246 14.61 15.65 10.51
CA TYR A 246 13.68 16.50 9.75
C TYR A 246 14.13 16.74 8.32
N TYR A 247 15.45 17.02 8.16
CA TYR A 247 16.05 17.38 6.88
C TYR A 247 17.51 16.93 6.84
N ALA A 248 18.07 16.82 5.64
CA ALA A 248 19.48 16.52 5.47
C ALA A 248 20.37 17.61 6.12
N PRO A 249 21.54 17.25 6.65
CA PRO A 249 22.49 18.21 7.21
C PRO A 249 22.86 19.32 6.23
N GLY A 250 23.02 20.53 6.75
CA GLY A 250 23.40 21.70 5.97
C GLY A 250 22.26 22.51 5.35
N LEU A 251 21.01 22.10 5.56
CA LEU A 251 19.85 22.94 5.26
C LEU A 251 19.61 23.90 6.42
N GLY A 252 19.69 25.20 6.16
CA GLY A 252 19.45 26.25 7.15
C GLY A 252 17.98 26.64 7.28
N GLY A 253 17.68 27.49 8.26
CA GLY A 253 16.35 28.06 8.47
C GLY A 253 15.40 27.17 9.28
N TRP A 254 14.10 27.26 9.00
CA TRP A 254 13.04 26.53 9.70
C TRP A 254 13.14 25.01 9.57
N ASN A 255 13.99 24.54 8.67
CA ASN A 255 14.16 23.16 8.27
C ASN A 255 15.44 22.52 8.85
N THR A 256 16.02 23.09 9.90
CA THR A 256 17.20 22.53 10.56
C THR A 256 16.85 21.26 11.31
N ILE A 257 17.73 20.23 11.18
CA ILE A 257 17.68 19.06 12.06
C ILE A 257 17.72 19.57 13.50
N LYS A 258 16.74 19.16 14.28
CA LYS A 258 16.73 19.38 15.71
C LYS A 258 17.48 18.23 16.37
N PRO A 259 18.68 18.44 16.93
CA PRO A 259 19.41 17.38 17.60
C PRO A 259 18.58 16.79 18.72
N GLY A 260 18.45 15.45 18.75
CA GLY A 260 17.72 14.75 19.79
C GLY A 260 16.19 14.64 19.55
N ALA A 261 15.65 15.14 18.44
CA ALA A 261 14.24 14.86 18.09
C ALA A 261 14.02 13.35 17.96
N SER A 262 12.96 12.85 18.58
CA SER A 262 12.63 11.43 18.59
C SER A 262 11.12 11.21 18.48
N GLY A 263 10.71 9.98 18.23
CA GLY A 263 9.31 9.64 18.19
C GLY A 263 9.06 8.17 18.44
N THR A 264 7.85 7.88 18.87
CA THR A 264 7.34 6.52 19.02
C THR A 264 6.01 6.41 18.32
N ASP A 265 5.78 5.28 17.63
CA ASP A 265 4.50 4.92 17.06
C ASP A 265 4.10 3.53 17.58
N LEU A 266 2.87 3.41 18.04
CA LEU A 266 2.28 2.17 18.56
C LEU A 266 1.01 1.86 17.77
N ASN A 267 0.92 0.62 17.27
CA ASN A 267 -0.29 0.06 16.70
C ASN A 267 -0.67 -1.21 17.44
N ASN A 268 -1.92 -1.31 17.84
CA ASN A 268 -2.54 -2.52 18.38
C ASN A 268 -3.86 -2.74 17.65
N ASN A 269 -3.96 -3.85 16.94
CA ASN A 269 -5.12 -4.16 16.11
C ASN A 269 -5.67 -5.52 16.53
N ILE A 270 -6.99 -5.62 16.64
CA ILE A 270 -7.68 -6.87 16.92
C ILE A 270 -8.89 -7.00 15.99
N SER A 271 -9.14 -8.20 15.48
CA SER A 271 -10.39 -8.50 14.77
C SER A 271 -10.87 -9.91 15.01
N GLY A 272 -12.19 -10.09 14.94
CA GLY A 272 -12.86 -11.37 14.88
C GLY A 272 -13.68 -11.45 13.61
N LYS A 273 -13.59 -12.55 12.88
CA LYS A 273 -14.36 -12.83 11.66
C LYS A 273 -15.02 -14.20 11.78
N PHE A 274 -16.28 -14.28 11.42
CA PHE A 274 -17.00 -15.54 11.28
C PHE A 274 -17.51 -15.66 9.84
N GLU A 275 -17.15 -16.75 9.17
CA GLU A 275 -17.50 -17.04 7.78
C GLU A 275 -18.38 -18.29 7.72
N TRP A 276 -19.34 -18.30 6.80
CA TRP A 276 -20.22 -19.43 6.51
C TRP A 276 -20.38 -19.65 5.02
N GLY A 277 -20.76 -20.88 4.64
CA GLY A 277 -20.95 -21.31 3.27
C GLY A 277 -19.65 -21.37 2.47
N ARG A 278 -18.51 -21.58 3.11
CA ARG A 278 -17.20 -21.70 2.45
C ARG A 278 -17.19 -22.90 1.51
N GLY A 279 -16.80 -22.67 0.24
CA GLY A 279 -16.88 -23.69 -0.81
C GLY A 279 -18.29 -23.92 -1.37
N GLU A 280 -19.30 -23.22 -0.85
CA GLU A 280 -20.68 -23.29 -1.29
C GLU A 280 -21.04 -22.11 -2.22
N LYS A 281 -22.22 -22.22 -2.88
CA LYS A 281 -22.73 -21.15 -3.75
C LYS A 281 -23.14 -19.87 -3.02
N ASN A 282 -23.53 -20.02 -1.76
CA ASN A 282 -23.99 -18.93 -0.91
C ASN A 282 -23.02 -18.78 0.26
N THR A 283 -22.21 -17.73 0.22
CA THR A 283 -21.17 -17.46 1.22
C THR A 283 -21.45 -16.15 1.95
N GLY A 284 -21.02 -16.06 3.17
CA GLY A 284 -21.12 -14.80 3.90
C GLY A 284 -20.12 -14.70 5.04
N PHE A 285 -20.03 -13.51 5.60
CA PHE A 285 -19.26 -13.29 6.81
C PHE A 285 -19.80 -12.13 7.64
N ILE A 286 -19.44 -12.15 8.91
CA ILE A 286 -19.44 -10.98 9.80
C ILE A 286 -18.04 -10.78 10.34
N GLN A 287 -17.57 -9.53 10.33
CA GLN A 287 -16.28 -9.12 10.88
C GLN A 287 -16.48 -7.96 11.84
N ILE A 288 -15.81 -8.03 12.99
CA ILE A 288 -15.71 -6.93 13.96
C ILE A 288 -14.23 -6.63 14.20
N TYR A 289 -13.88 -5.36 14.38
CA TYR A 289 -12.49 -4.99 14.63
C TYR A 289 -12.35 -3.72 15.44
N ARG A 290 -11.21 -3.61 16.12
CA ARG A 290 -10.69 -2.38 16.73
C ARG A 290 -9.24 -2.18 16.31
N ASN A 291 -8.92 -1.00 15.82
CA ASN A 291 -7.57 -0.52 15.63
C ASN A 291 -7.28 0.56 16.66
N TYR A 292 -6.12 0.49 17.28
CA TYR A 292 -5.59 1.55 18.12
C TYR A 292 -4.25 2.00 17.57
N TYR A 293 -4.10 3.28 17.37
CA TYR A 293 -2.86 3.92 16.98
C TYR A 293 -2.51 5.04 17.95
N SER A 294 -1.23 5.17 18.29
CA SER A 294 -0.71 6.28 19.09
C SER A 294 0.65 6.70 18.57
N GLY A 295 0.84 8.00 18.36
CA GLY A 295 2.10 8.59 17.97
C GLY A 295 2.54 9.66 18.94
N ASN A 296 3.81 9.60 19.36
CA ASN A 296 4.45 10.63 20.17
C ASN A 296 5.64 11.20 19.41
N PHE A 297 5.78 12.50 19.45
CA PHE A 297 6.89 13.21 18.89
C PHE A 297 7.48 14.15 19.94
N TYR A 298 8.79 14.01 20.18
CA TYR A 298 9.56 14.85 21.10
C TYR A 298 10.57 15.68 20.33
N ASP A 299 10.61 16.96 20.58
CA ASP A 299 11.48 17.93 19.91
C ASP A 299 12.03 18.96 20.92
N ASN A 300 12.86 18.56 21.88
CA ASN A 300 13.53 19.39 22.90
C ASN A 300 12.73 20.55 23.52
N ASN A 301 11.74 21.11 22.85
CA ASN A 301 10.93 22.25 23.27
C ASN A 301 9.43 21.97 23.29
N SER A 302 8.97 20.85 22.72
CA SER A 302 7.56 20.51 22.66
C SER A 302 7.35 19.00 22.52
N ASP A 303 6.42 18.47 23.29
CA ASP A 303 5.88 17.14 23.09
C ASP A 303 4.58 17.24 22.31
N SER A 304 4.46 16.47 21.25
CA SER A 304 3.21 16.28 20.53
C SER A 304 2.81 14.83 20.62
N ASN A 305 1.61 14.58 21.11
CA ASN A 305 1.05 13.23 21.17
C ASN A 305 -0.33 13.21 20.53
N TYR A 306 -0.66 12.11 19.90
CA TYR A 306 -2.02 11.85 19.45
C TYR A 306 -2.32 10.36 19.51
N TYR A 307 -3.60 10.02 19.61
CA TYR A 307 -4.07 8.66 19.42
C TYR A 307 -5.34 8.63 18.58
N GLU A 308 -5.56 7.52 17.93
CA GLU A 308 -6.79 7.19 17.22
C GLU A 308 -7.24 5.79 17.59
N THR A 309 -8.52 5.66 17.91
CA THR A 309 -9.21 4.37 18.03
C THR A 309 -10.23 4.29 16.90
N LYS A 310 -10.23 3.19 16.14
CA LYS A 310 -11.20 2.93 15.09
C LYS A 310 -11.89 1.59 15.32
N ASP A 311 -13.19 1.63 15.53
CA ASP A 311 -14.06 0.46 15.63
C ASP A 311 -14.79 0.24 14.31
N GLY A 312 -14.99 -1.01 13.92
CA GLY A 312 -15.76 -1.33 12.74
C GLY A 312 -16.48 -2.68 12.84
N VAL A 313 -17.60 -2.74 12.14
CA VAL A 313 -18.38 -3.96 11.92
C VAL A 313 -18.74 -4.02 10.45
N GLU A 314 -18.53 -5.16 9.82
CA GLU A 314 -18.94 -5.43 8.44
C GLU A 314 -19.66 -6.77 8.38
N ILE A 315 -20.76 -6.82 7.63
CA ILE A 315 -21.49 -8.03 7.29
C ILE A 315 -21.67 -8.09 5.78
N GLN A 316 -21.46 -9.26 5.19
CA GLN A 316 -21.62 -9.47 3.76
C GLN A 316 -22.28 -10.83 3.53
N GLN A 317 -23.16 -10.90 2.53
CA GLN A 317 -23.73 -12.12 2.00
C GLN A 317 -23.62 -12.14 0.49
N THR A 318 -23.18 -13.25 -0.07
CA THR A 318 -23.11 -13.52 -1.50
C THR A 318 -24.11 -14.64 -1.83
N TRP A 319 -24.88 -14.46 -2.92
CA TRP A 319 -25.79 -15.46 -3.47
C TRP A 319 -25.48 -15.72 -4.93
N GLU A 320 -25.46 -17.00 -5.32
CA GLU A 320 -25.55 -17.40 -6.71
C GLU A 320 -27.04 -17.57 -7.05
N LEU A 321 -27.68 -16.48 -7.50
CA LEU A 321 -29.12 -16.46 -7.78
C LEU A 321 -29.48 -17.30 -9.02
N LEU A 322 -28.63 -17.28 -10.04
CA LEU A 322 -28.70 -18.08 -11.26
C LEU A 322 -27.30 -18.64 -11.54
N LYS A 323 -27.19 -19.63 -12.40
CA LYS A 323 -25.88 -20.25 -12.76
C LYS A 323 -24.85 -19.28 -13.28
N ASN A 324 -25.28 -18.12 -13.78
CA ASN A 324 -24.46 -17.10 -14.41
C ASN A 324 -24.60 -15.73 -13.72
N ASN A 325 -25.13 -15.69 -12.49
CA ASN A 325 -25.33 -14.43 -11.78
C ASN A 325 -25.03 -14.60 -10.30
N LYS A 326 -24.13 -13.76 -9.79
CA LYS A 326 -23.77 -13.68 -8.37
C LYS A 326 -24.04 -12.28 -7.85
N VAL A 327 -24.76 -12.19 -6.72
CA VAL A 327 -25.10 -10.94 -6.07
C VAL A 327 -24.46 -10.89 -4.70
N VAL A 328 -23.74 -9.81 -4.41
CA VAL A 328 -23.21 -9.48 -3.09
C VAL A 328 -24.04 -8.35 -2.48
N VAL A 329 -24.45 -8.51 -1.24
CA VAL A 329 -25.05 -7.45 -0.42
C VAL A 329 -24.27 -7.35 0.87
N GLY A 330 -23.96 -6.13 1.29
CA GLY A 330 -23.27 -5.92 2.56
C GLY A 330 -23.62 -4.59 3.22
N ALA A 331 -23.25 -4.53 4.48
CA ALA A 331 -23.35 -3.31 5.29
C ALA A 331 -22.11 -3.17 6.14
N ASP A 332 -21.65 -1.95 6.32
CA ASP A 332 -20.57 -1.62 7.25
C ASP A 332 -20.91 -0.42 8.14
N TRP A 333 -20.38 -0.47 9.33
CA TRP A 333 -20.35 0.64 10.27
C TRP A 333 -18.94 0.81 10.78
N ARG A 334 -18.49 2.07 10.88
CA ARG A 334 -17.23 2.41 11.51
C ARG A 334 -17.33 3.71 12.28
N GLU A 335 -16.57 3.79 13.37
CA GLU A 335 -16.42 4.98 14.18
C GLU A 335 -14.96 5.17 14.58
N SER A 336 -14.44 6.37 14.38
CA SER A 336 -13.11 6.77 14.82
C SER A 336 -13.21 7.84 15.89
N GLU A 337 -12.40 7.69 16.94
CA GLU A 337 -12.13 8.73 17.92
C GLU A 337 -10.67 9.15 17.80
N VAL A 338 -10.44 10.40 17.38
CA VAL A 338 -9.11 10.98 17.21
C VAL A 338 -8.88 12.06 18.27
N ASN A 339 -7.90 11.85 19.11
CA ASN A 339 -7.44 12.82 20.10
C ASN A 339 -6.06 13.36 19.69
N ASN A 340 -6.01 14.64 19.37
CA ASN A 340 -4.78 15.37 19.05
C ASN A 340 -4.84 16.74 19.72
N PRO A 341 -4.61 16.82 21.05
CA PRO A 341 -4.90 18.00 21.85
C PRO A 341 -4.11 19.23 21.38
N GLY A 342 -2.87 19.07 20.95
CA GLY A 342 -2.04 20.16 20.42
C GLY A 342 -2.56 20.73 19.09
N THR A 343 -3.35 19.96 18.35
CA THR A 343 -3.86 20.34 17.02
C THR A 343 -5.33 20.71 17.03
N TYR A 344 -6.14 20.15 17.95
CA TYR A 344 -7.61 20.36 17.95
C TYR A 344 -8.08 21.27 19.08
N GLY A 345 -7.18 22.04 19.71
CA GLY A 345 -7.53 22.92 20.82
C GLY A 345 -8.18 22.19 21.99
N GLY A 346 -7.74 20.95 22.27
CA GLY A 346 -8.27 20.10 23.34
C GLY A 346 -9.57 19.36 23.00
N LYS A 347 -10.07 19.43 21.77
CA LYS A 347 -11.26 18.69 21.32
C LYS A 347 -10.89 17.28 20.88
N ILE A 348 -11.83 16.34 21.01
CA ILE A 348 -11.76 14.99 20.47
C ILE A 348 -12.65 14.94 19.23
N ALA A 349 -12.06 14.49 18.11
CA ALA A 349 -12.79 14.32 16.86
C ALA A 349 -13.46 12.94 16.83
N LYS A 350 -14.79 12.89 16.65
CA LYS A 350 -15.55 11.65 16.45
C LYS A 350 -16.10 11.61 15.03
N ILE A 351 -15.63 10.65 14.24
CA ILE A 351 -16.03 10.45 12.85
C ILE A 351 -16.78 9.13 12.76
N ASN A 352 -18.00 9.15 12.23
CA ASN A 352 -18.84 7.96 12.10
C ASN A 352 -19.34 7.83 10.66
N ASN A 353 -19.28 6.63 10.11
CA ASN A 353 -19.84 6.29 8.81
C ASN A 353 -20.63 4.99 8.89
N LYS A 354 -21.77 4.94 8.22
CA LYS A 354 -22.60 3.74 8.01
C LYS A 354 -22.85 3.58 6.52
N ALA A 355 -22.79 2.36 6.03
CA ALA A 355 -23.02 2.13 4.61
C ALA A 355 -23.75 0.82 4.35
N ILE A 356 -24.44 0.79 3.22
CA ILE A 356 -24.96 -0.42 2.58
C ILE A 356 -24.48 -0.45 1.14
N TYR A 357 -24.18 -1.63 0.63
CA TYR A 357 -23.75 -1.80 -0.75
C TYR A 357 -24.33 -3.07 -1.37
N VAL A 358 -24.47 -3.04 -2.69
CA VAL A 358 -24.86 -4.18 -3.50
C VAL A 358 -23.95 -4.21 -4.74
N GLN A 359 -23.55 -5.40 -5.13
CA GLN A 359 -22.88 -5.64 -6.40
C GLN A 359 -23.46 -6.87 -7.06
N ASP A 360 -23.70 -6.76 -8.35
CA ASP A 360 -24.10 -7.84 -9.24
C ASP A 360 -22.95 -8.18 -10.18
N SER A 361 -22.69 -9.47 -10.36
CA SER A 361 -21.73 -10.02 -11.31
C SER A 361 -22.46 -11.01 -12.20
N TRP A 362 -22.63 -10.66 -13.47
CA TRP A 362 -23.48 -11.36 -14.42
C TRP A 362 -22.72 -11.76 -15.69
N ASP A 363 -22.59 -13.07 -15.91
CA ASP A 363 -22.14 -13.64 -17.19
C ASP A 363 -23.30 -13.57 -18.19
N PHE A 364 -23.50 -12.42 -18.84
CA PHE A 364 -24.67 -12.17 -19.68
C PHE A 364 -24.61 -12.79 -21.07
N ALA A 365 -23.42 -13.17 -21.52
CA ALA A 365 -23.17 -13.90 -22.76
C ALA A 365 -21.86 -14.69 -22.67
N ASP A 366 -21.66 -15.62 -23.60
CA ASP A 366 -20.42 -16.41 -23.66
C ASP A 366 -19.19 -15.51 -23.64
N SER A 367 -18.33 -15.69 -22.64
CA SER A 367 -17.08 -14.93 -22.44
C SER A 367 -17.28 -13.44 -22.14
N TRP A 368 -18.49 -13.00 -21.77
CA TRP A 368 -18.77 -11.62 -21.37
C TRP A 368 -19.30 -11.57 -19.94
N LEU A 369 -18.63 -10.79 -19.11
CA LEU A 369 -19.01 -10.53 -17.73
C LEU A 369 -19.34 -9.05 -17.55
N LEU A 370 -20.45 -8.75 -16.89
CA LEU A 370 -20.84 -7.42 -16.42
C LEU A 370 -20.79 -7.37 -14.90
N ASN A 371 -20.09 -6.43 -14.33
CA ASN A 371 -20.17 -6.08 -12.92
C ASN A 371 -20.87 -4.73 -12.77
N ALA A 372 -21.84 -4.63 -11.87
CA ALA A 372 -22.51 -3.39 -11.52
C ALA A 372 -22.60 -3.25 -9.99
N GLY A 373 -22.20 -2.13 -9.46
CA GLY A 373 -22.16 -1.86 -8.02
C GLY A 373 -22.84 -0.55 -7.64
N LEU A 374 -23.48 -0.55 -6.48
CA LEU A 374 -24.08 0.63 -5.86
C LEU A 374 -23.81 0.62 -4.37
N ARG A 375 -23.41 1.77 -3.83
CA ARG A 375 -23.15 1.96 -2.41
C ARG A 375 -23.76 3.27 -1.93
N TYR A 376 -24.36 3.24 -0.74
CA TYR A 376 -24.88 4.40 -0.03
C TYR A 376 -24.16 4.53 1.31
N ASP A 377 -23.53 5.67 1.53
CA ASP A 377 -22.85 6.06 2.76
C ASP A 377 -23.60 7.16 3.49
N LYS A 378 -23.67 7.05 4.82
CA LYS A 378 -24.18 8.10 5.72
C LYS A 378 -23.11 8.46 6.73
N HIS A 379 -22.62 9.69 6.65
CA HIS A 379 -21.51 10.22 7.44
C HIS A 379 -21.99 11.34 8.36
N ASN A 380 -21.43 11.45 9.56
CA ASN A 380 -21.90 12.41 10.56
C ASN A 380 -21.57 13.88 10.24
N PHE A 381 -20.62 14.19 9.34
CA PHE A 381 -20.28 15.57 8.95
C PHE A 381 -20.91 15.99 7.63
N PHE A 382 -20.70 15.28 6.56
CA PHE A 382 -21.16 15.69 5.23
C PHE A 382 -22.53 15.13 4.83
N GLY A 383 -23.16 14.29 5.65
CA GLY A 383 -24.45 13.67 5.35
C GLY A 383 -24.32 12.43 4.47
N ASN A 384 -24.99 12.41 3.31
CA ASN A 384 -25.14 11.20 2.50
C ASN A 384 -24.33 11.27 1.20
N LYS A 385 -23.83 10.10 0.75
CA LYS A 385 -23.21 9.94 -0.56
C LYS A 385 -23.58 8.60 -1.17
N THR A 386 -24.01 8.63 -2.43
CA THR A 386 -24.20 7.41 -3.24
C THR A 386 -23.09 7.35 -4.28
N THR A 387 -22.53 6.16 -4.50
CA THR A 387 -21.54 5.88 -5.54
C THR A 387 -21.93 4.64 -6.32
N ALA A 388 -21.74 4.69 -7.64
CA ALA A 388 -22.03 3.60 -8.56
C ALA A 388 -20.76 3.20 -9.33
N SER A 389 -20.73 1.96 -9.82
CA SER A 389 -19.72 1.47 -10.74
C SER A 389 -20.31 0.47 -11.74
N VAL A 390 -19.71 0.45 -12.91
CA VAL A 390 -20.01 -0.54 -13.96
C VAL A 390 -18.69 -0.96 -14.60
N ALA A 391 -18.53 -2.27 -14.81
CA ALA A 391 -17.37 -2.80 -15.52
C ALA A 391 -17.77 -3.97 -16.41
N VAL A 392 -17.20 -4.05 -17.58
CA VAL A 392 -17.41 -5.12 -18.55
C VAL A 392 -16.09 -5.80 -18.83
N ASN A 393 -16.09 -7.12 -18.81
CA ASN A 393 -14.98 -7.98 -19.20
C ASN A 393 -15.34 -8.80 -20.44
N LYS A 394 -14.44 -8.86 -21.40
CA LYS A 394 -14.50 -9.80 -22.53
C LYS A 394 -13.32 -10.74 -22.45
N LYS A 395 -13.58 -12.01 -22.22
CA LYS A 395 -12.56 -13.06 -22.28
C LYS A 395 -12.47 -13.56 -23.72
N PHE A 396 -11.28 -13.55 -24.30
CA PHE A 396 -11.00 -14.06 -25.64
C PHE A 396 -10.51 -15.51 -25.58
N SER A 397 -9.83 -15.86 -24.51
CA SER A 397 -9.36 -17.22 -24.18
C SER A 397 -9.14 -17.31 -22.67
N GLU A 398 -8.72 -18.47 -22.17
CA GLU A 398 -8.31 -18.62 -20.75
C GLU A 398 -7.08 -17.76 -20.39
N ASP A 399 -6.33 -17.31 -21.39
CA ASP A 399 -5.09 -16.56 -21.28
C ASP A 399 -5.21 -15.10 -21.77
N SER A 400 -6.41 -14.61 -22.09
CA SER A 400 -6.56 -13.28 -22.70
C SER A 400 -7.91 -12.66 -22.43
N HIS A 401 -7.89 -11.42 -21.90
CA HIS A 401 -9.11 -10.65 -21.71
C HIS A 401 -8.88 -9.14 -21.92
N ALA A 402 -9.99 -8.44 -22.18
CA ALA A 402 -10.03 -6.98 -22.17
C ALA A 402 -11.17 -6.51 -21.26
N TYR A 403 -10.98 -5.37 -20.64
CA TYR A 403 -12.00 -4.79 -19.77
C TYR A 403 -12.13 -3.28 -19.96
N LEU A 404 -13.32 -2.79 -19.66
CA LEU A 404 -13.64 -1.38 -19.52
C LEU A 404 -14.39 -1.20 -18.21
N SER A 405 -13.92 -0.30 -17.35
CA SER A 405 -14.57 0.04 -16.10
C SER A 405 -14.76 1.54 -15.94
N TRP A 406 -15.89 1.89 -15.33
CA TRP A 406 -16.22 3.21 -14.85
C TRP A 406 -16.71 3.12 -13.41
N GLY A 407 -16.31 4.07 -12.58
CA GLY A 407 -16.83 4.16 -11.23
C GLY A 407 -16.75 5.57 -10.67
N GLN A 408 -17.77 5.92 -9.89
CA GLN A 408 -17.76 7.12 -9.08
C GLN A 408 -16.85 6.90 -7.87
N ILE A 409 -16.15 7.95 -7.49
CA ILE A 409 -15.27 7.99 -6.34
C ILE A 409 -15.69 9.10 -5.40
N PHE A 410 -15.42 8.91 -4.11
CA PHE A 410 -15.51 9.97 -3.14
C PHE A 410 -14.48 9.78 -2.02
N ASN A 411 -14.17 10.90 -1.34
CA ASN A 411 -13.29 10.87 -0.18
C ASN A 411 -13.82 11.82 0.90
N ALA A 412 -13.94 11.31 2.11
CA ALA A 412 -14.46 12.05 3.26
C ALA A 412 -13.40 13.04 3.80
N PRO A 413 -13.81 14.20 4.33
CA PRO A 413 -12.90 15.07 5.07
C PRO A 413 -12.41 14.36 6.33
N GLN A 414 -11.16 14.60 6.68
CA GLN A 414 -10.46 13.96 7.78
C GLN A 414 -10.50 14.81 9.05
N ALA A 415 -10.14 14.25 10.21
CA ALA A 415 -10.17 14.98 11.47
C ALA A 415 -9.35 16.28 11.46
N ASN A 416 -8.14 16.24 10.86
CA ASN A 416 -7.34 17.46 10.71
C ASN A 416 -8.01 18.50 9.81
N ASP A 417 -8.77 18.08 8.79
CA ASP A 417 -9.50 19.02 7.92
C ASP A 417 -10.64 19.71 8.67
N LEU A 418 -11.28 18.98 9.58
CA LEU A 418 -12.46 19.44 10.30
C LEU A 418 -12.13 20.25 11.56
N PHE A 419 -11.06 19.89 12.28
CA PHE A 419 -10.81 20.34 13.65
C PHE A 419 -9.47 21.00 13.88
N TYR A 420 -8.59 21.11 12.85
CA TYR A 420 -7.29 21.74 13.01
C TYR A 420 -7.41 23.14 13.60
N TYR A 421 -6.54 23.47 14.54
CA TYR A 421 -6.44 24.79 15.12
C TYR A 421 -5.00 25.15 15.46
N SER A 422 -4.49 26.18 14.85
CA SER A 422 -3.23 26.82 15.22
C SER A 422 -3.49 28.34 15.33
N PRO A 423 -3.24 28.94 16.49
CA PRO A 423 -3.48 30.38 16.65
C PRO A 423 -2.54 31.20 15.77
N SER A 424 -2.94 32.44 15.45
CA SER A 424 -2.09 33.40 14.77
C SER A 424 -0.90 33.80 15.66
N ILE A 425 0.23 34.09 15.01
CA ILE A 425 1.41 34.66 15.67
C ILE A 425 1.56 36.09 15.14
N PRO A 426 1.36 37.12 15.99
CA PRO A 426 1.39 38.53 15.56
C PRO A 426 2.65 38.88 14.77
N GLY A 427 2.48 39.46 13.58
CA GLY A 427 3.58 39.85 12.68
C GLY A 427 4.32 38.69 11.99
N VAL A 428 3.89 37.41 12.19
CA VAL A 428 4.57 36.22 11.65
C VAL A 428 3.64 35.38 10.80
N SER A 429 2.44 35.03 11.29
CA SER A 429 1.49 34.18 10.55
C SER A 429 0.04 34.42 10.99
N GLY A 430 -0.91 34.24 10.08
CA GLY A 430 -2.32 34.11 10.40
C GLY A 430 -2.65 32.81 11.12
N ALA A 431 -3.86 32.68 11.64
CA ALA A 431 -4.37 31.46 12.23
C ALA A 431 -4.62 30.39 11.14
N MET A 432 -4.47 29.13 11.50
CA MET A 432 -4.88 27.99 10.65
C MET A 432 -6.04 27.26 11.31
N ILE A 433 -7.19 27.20 10.62
CA ILE A 433 -8.46 26.75 11.19
C ILE A 433 -9.11 25.71 10.26
N GLY A 434 -9.41 24.54 10.79
CA GLY A 434 -10.20 23.50 10.11
C GLY A 434 -11.65 23.94 9.86
N ASN A 435 -12.36 23.18 9.04
CA ASN A 435 -13.71 23.53 8.61
C ASN A 435 -14.66 22.34 8.73
N ALA A 436 -15.53 22.35 9.73
CA ALA A 436 -16.51 21.29 9.96
C ALA A 436 -17.67 21.25 8.92
N LYS A 437 -17.71 22.20 7.96
CA LYS A 437 -18.73 22.28 6.90
C LYS A 437 -18.24 21.75 5.55
N LEU A 438 -17.09 21.08 5.51
CA LEU A 438 -16.55 20.51 4.29
C LEU A 438 -17.51 19.48 3.69
N LYS A 439 -17.58 19.50 2.35
CA LYS A 439 -18.19 18.43 1.55
C LYS A 439 -17.15 17.34 1.29
N PRO A 440 -17.59 16.11 0.99
CA PRO A 440 -16.65 15.10 0.51
C PRO A 440 -16.10 15.53 -0.87
N GLU A 441 -14.86 15.16 -1.15
CA GLU A 441 -14.33 15.19 -2.50
C GLU A 441 -15.08 14.15 -3.34
N THR A 442 -15.40 14.46 -4.60
CA THR A 442 -16.18 13.56 -5.46
C THR A 442 -15.65 13.55 -6.88
N GLY A 443 -15.82 12.43 -7.56
CA GLY A 443 -15.32 12.32 -8.93
C GLY A 443 -15.66 11.01 -9.59
N GLU A 444 -14.93 10.72 -10.67
CA GLU A 444 -15.07 9.48 -11.44
C GLU A 444 -13.73 9.01 -11.98
N VAL A 445 -13.65 7.71 -12.23
CA VAL A 445 -12.50 7.04 -12.85
C VAL A 445 -12.96 6.15 -13.98
N TRP A 446 -12.30 6.25 -15.11
CA TRP A 446 -12.41 5.36 -16.25
C TRP A 446 -11.13 4.56 -16.40
N THR A 447 -11.23 3.26 -16.65
CA THR A 447 -10.08 2.39 -16.91
C THR A 447 -10.40 1.44 -18.06
N ILE A 448 -9.47 1.30 -18.98
CA ILE A 448 -9.51 0.30 -20.05
C ILE A 448 -8.21 -0.50 -20.01
N GLY A 449 -8.31 -1.82 -20.17
CA GLY A 449 -7.13 -2.67 -20.18
C GLY A 449 -7.29 -3.90 -21.07
N TYR A 450 -6.14 -4.47 -21.40
CA TYR A 450 -5.99 -5.72 -22.11
C TYR A 450 -4.79 -6.48 -21.54
N ASP A 451 -5.03 -7.70 -21.08
CA ASP A 451 -4.02 -8.60 -20.59
C ASP A 451 -4.04 -9.90 -21.37
N THR A 452 -2.87 -10.41 -21.72
CA THR A 452 -2.75 -11.62 -22.53
C THR A 452 -1.47 -12.39 -22.25
N LYS A 453 -1.57 -13.71 -22.29
CA LYS A 453 -0.46 -14.64 -22.40
C LYS A 453 -0.35 -15.03 -23.89
N LEU A 454 0.60 -14.44 -24.62
CA LEU A 454 0.80 -14.70 -26.05
C LEU A 454 1.22 -16.16 -26.30
N ASN A 455 1.97 -16.74 -25.40
CA ASN A 455 2.41 -18.12 -25.37
C ASN A 455 2.94 -18.45 -23.96
N ASP A 456 3.42 -19.67 -23.72
CA ASP A 456 3.94 -20.10 -22.42
C ASP A 456 5.17 -19.32 -21.92
N LYS A 457 5.70 -18.40 -22.71
CA LYS A 457 6.89 -17.61 -22.38
C LYS A 457 6.62 -16.12 -22.22
N ILE A 458 5.57 -15.58 -22.84
CA ILE A 458 5.37 -14.12 -22.91
C ILE A 458 3.97 -13.76 -22.43
N GLN A 459 3.94 -12.91 -21.39
CA GLN A 459 2.74 -12.25 -20.89
C GLN A 459 2.87 -10.75 -21.06
N LEU A 460 1.82 -10.12 -21.56
CA LEU A 460 1.73 -8.67 -21.80
C LEU A 460 0.49 -8.11 -21.11
N GLY A 461 0.60 -6.89 -20.62
CA GLY A 461 -0.52 -6.10 -20.13
C GLY A 461 -0.37 -4.65 -20.57
N ILE A 462 -1.47 -4.05 -20.98
CA ILE A 462 -1.58 -2.63 -21.25
C ILE A 462 -2.87 -2.10 -20.67
N ASN A 463 -2.78 -0.99 -19.95
CA ASN A 463 -3.97 -0.29 -19.50
C ASN A 463 -3.80 1.21 -19.58
N ALA A 464 -4.93 1.91 -19.63
CA ALA A 464 -5.00 3.36 -19.58
C ALA A 464 -6.14 3.78 -18.66
N PHE A 465 -5.96 4.92 -18.00
CA PHE A 465 -6.97 5.46 -17.08
C PHE A 465 -7.12 6.97 -17.24
N TYR A 466 -8.31 7.44 -16.90
CA TYR A 466 -8.65 8.84 -16.75
C TYR A 466 -9.48 9.04 -15.48
N SER A 467 -9.16 10.06 -14.70
CA SER A 467 -9.88 10.40 -13.46
C SER A 467 -10.04 11.90 -13.34
N GLU A 468 -11.23 12.32 -12.94
CA GLU A 468 -11.51 13.68 -12.46
C GLU A 468 -11.94 13.63 -11.00
N LEU A 469 -11.52 14.63 -10.22
CA LEU A 469 -11.92 14.83 -8.85
C LEU A 469 -12.31 16.31 -8.67
N ASP A 470 -13.53 16.53 -8.24
CA ASP A 470 -14.09 17.83 -7.89
C ASP A 470 -14.10 18.00 -6.38
N ASP A 471 -14.23 19.28 -5.95
CA ASP A 471 -14.31 19.65 -4.54
C ASP A 471 -13.11 19.13 -3.70
N ALA A 472 -11.93 19.01 -4.34
CA ALA A 472 -10.74 18.56 -3.65
C ALA A 472 -10.42 19.47 -2.45
N ILE A 473 -10.16 18.85 -1.31
CA ILE A 473 -9.91 19.51 -0.03
C ILE A 473 -8.47 20.00 0.03
N ASN A 474 -8.30 21.30 0.29
CA ASN A 474 -6.97 21.88 0.46
C ASN A 474 -7.04 23.11 1.39
N TRP A 475 -5.88 23.55 1.87
CA TRP A 475 -5.74 24.80 2.61
C TRP A 475 -5.88 25.99 1.67
N ALA A 476 -6.63 26.99 2.09
CA ALA A 476 -6.84 28.25 1.37
C ALA A 476 -6.69 29.43 2.31
N ALA A 477 -6.00 30.48 1.87
CA ALA A 477 -5.97 31.75 2.56
C ALA A 477 -7.33 32.45 2.48
N LEU A 478 -7.82 33.05 3.57
CA LEU A 478 -9.05 33.83 3.58
C LEU A 478 -8.91 35.12 2.76
N ASP A 479 -7.71 35.72 2.76
CA ASP A 479 -7.31 36.80 1.87
C ASP A 479 -6.00 36.44 1.16
N PRO A 480 -6.04 35.98 -0.10
CA PRO A 480 -4.86 35.60 -0.86
C PRO A 480 -3.84 36.72 -1.09
N ASN A 481 -4.26 37.98 -0.92
CA ASN A 481 -3.39 39.13 -1.12
C ASN A 481 -2.68 39.57 0.16
N ASN A 482 -3.02 38.97 1.31
CA ASN A 482 -2.42 39.26 2.59
C ASN A 482 -1.55 38.08 3.07
N PHE A 483 -0.25 38.24 3.13
CA PHE A 483 0.70 37.24 3.61
C PHE A 483 0.40 36.76 5.05
N LEU A 484 -0.16 37.61 5.90
CA LEU A 484 -0.54 37.30 7.27
C LEU A 484 -2.01 36.89 7.41
N SER A 485 -2.69 36.59 6.29
CA SER A 485 -4.07 36.11 6.31
C SER A 485 -4.21 34.83 7.12
N ASP A 486 -5.37 34.68 7.75
CA ASP A 486 -5.80 33.40 8.28
C ASP A 486 -6.04 32.41 7.14
N TRP A 487 -5.82 31.13 7.43
CA TRP A 487 -6.02 30.00 6.52
C TRP A 487 -7.13 29.10 7.02
N THR A 488 -7.91 28.59 6.11
CA THR A 488 -8.93 27.57 6.41
C THR A 488 -8.85 26.41 5.41
N VAL A 489 -9.43 25.30 5.79
CA VAL A 489 -9.58 24.16 4.87
C VAL A 489 -10.87 24.34 4.07
N ALA A 490 -10.81 24.16 2.76
CA ALA A 490 -11.93 24.38 1.87
C ALA A 490 -11.94 23.40 0.67
N ASN A 491 -13.12 23.22 0.07
CA ASN A 491 -13.30 22.48 -1.18
C ASN A 491 -12.97 23.40 -2.37
N VAL A 492 -11.69 23.63 -2.61
CA VAL A 492 -11.22 24.68 -3.53
C VAL A 492 -10.51 24.16 -4.78
N ALA A 493 -10.28 22.87 -4.91
CA ALA A 493 -9.50 22.34 -6.01
C ALA A 493 -10.28 21.37 -6.89
N LYS A 494 -9.84 21.28 -8.15
CA LYS A 494 -10.17 20.19 -9.08
C LYS A 494 -8.89 19.47 -9.44
N GLN A 495 -8.97 18.16 -9.62
CA GLN A 495 -7.83 17.37 -10.01
C GLN A 495 -8.18 16.50 -11.22
N LYS A 496 -7.28 16.46 -12.22
CA LYS A 496 -7.35 15.57 -13.37
C LYS A 496 -6.14 14.66 -13.39
N LYS A 497 -6.37 13.38 -13.60
CA LYS A 497 -5.32 12.38 -13.72
C LYS A 497 -5.55 11.55 -14.97
N ARG A 498 -4.47 11.30 -15.68
CA ARG A 498 -4.48 10.40 -16.84
C ARG A 498 -3.15 9.67 -16.92
N GLY A 499 -3.21 8.46 -17.34
CA GLY A 499 -1.99 7.67 -17.47
C GLY A 499 -2.19 6.42 -18.30
N MET A 500 -1.08 5.77 -18.53
CA MET A 500 -1.00 4.47 -19.19
C MET A 500 0.08 3.63 -18.52
N GLU A 501 -0.14 2.34 -18.51
CA GLU A 501 0.77 1.35 -18.00
C GLU A 501 0.98 0.25 -19.04
N PHE A 502 2.21 -0.11 -19.24
CA PHE A 502 2.63 -1.24 -20.05
C PHE A 502 3.46 -2.17 -19.18
N ASN A 503 3.18 -3.46 -19.21
CA ASN A 503 3.95 -4.48 -18.52
C ASN A 503 4.24 -5.68 -19.41
N VAL A 504 5.38 -6.32 -19.19
CA VAL A 504 5.81 -7.52 -19.89
C VAL A 504 6.52 -8.46 -18.95
N LYS A 505 6.20 -9.75 -19.04
CA LYS A 505 7.00 -10.85 -18.48
C LYS A 505 7.42 -11.75 -19.62
N HIS A 506 8.71 -12.09 -19.68
CA HIS A 506 9.24 -12.94 -20.73
C HIS A 506 10.21 -13.98 -20.14
N LYS A 507 9.86 -15.25 -20.25
CA LYS A 507 10.73 -16.39 -19.96
C LYS A 507 11.66 -16.60 -21.16
N LEU A 508 12.90 -16.11 -21.09
CA LEU A 508 13.89 -16.21 -22.17
C LEU A 508 14.35 -17.65 -22.35
N THR A 509 14.68 -18.30 -21.24
CA THR A 509 15.05 -19.72 -21.15
C THR A 509 14.38 -20.32 -19.93
N ASP A 510 14.61 -21.61 -19.65
CA ASP A 510 14.10 -22.21 -18.40
C ASP A 510 14.75 -21.61 -17.15
N GLU A 511 15.92 -21.02 -17.29
CA GLU A 511 16.70 -20.44 -16.19
C GLU A 511 16.53 -18.91 -16.10
N PHE A 512 16.33 -18.21 -17.22
CA PHE A 512 16.29 -16.74 -17.28
C PHE A 512 14.92 -16.19 -17.63
N SER A 513 14.48 -15.20 -16.88
CA SER A 513 13.30 -14.41 -17.19
C SER A 513 13.55 -12.91 -17.05
N ILE A 514 12.80 -12.12 -17.81
CA ILE A 514 12.79 -10.67 -17.75
C ILE A 514 11.36 -10.23 -17.42
N ASN A 515 11.24 -9.26 -16.51
CA ASN A 515 10.02 -8.50 -16.29
C ASN A 515 10.31 -7.02 -16.47
N GLY A 516 9.41 -6.31 -17.11
CA GLY A 516 9.55 -4.89 -17.34
C GLY A 516 8.22 -4.16 -17.27
N SER A 517 8.23 -2.92 -16.82
CA SER A 517 7.08 -2.05 -16.90
C SER A 517 7.47 -0.60 -17.15
N TYR A 518 6.59 0.09 -17.84
CA TYR A 518 6.60 1.53 -17.99
C TYR A 518 5.24 2.09 -17.59
N THR A 519 5.26 3.11 -16.74
CA THR A 519 4.05 3.82 -16.32
C THR A 519 4.21 5.31 -16.59
N TYR A 520 3.25 5.88 -17.32
CA TYR A 520 3.10 7.31 -17.49
C TYR A 520 1.92 7.81 -16.69
N VAL A 521 2.12 8.84 -15.86
CA VAL A 521 1.05 9.48 -15.08
C VAL A 521 1.19 10.98 -15.16
N LYS A 522 0.15 11.67 -15.59
CA LYS A 522 0.04 13.12 -15.53
C LYS A 522 -1.05 13.50 -14.53
N VAL A 523 -0.69 14.26 -13.49
CA VAL A 523 -1.60 14.83 -12.51
C VAL A 523 -1.62 16.34 -12.70
N GLU A 524 -2.81 16.91 -12.83
CA GLU A 524 -3.04 18.35 -12.99
C GLU A 524 -4.07 18.81 -11.94
N GLU A 525 -3.84 19.97 -11.33
CA GLU A 525 -4.69 20.56 -10.31
C GLU A 525 -5.04 22.00 -10.66
N ASP A 526 -6.30 22.37 -10.46
CA ASP A 526 -6.80 23.74 -10.53
C ASP A 526 -7.30 24.13 -9.13
N ASN A 527 -6.57 25.01 -8.48
CA ASN A 527 -6.91 25.52 -7.15
C ASN A 527 -7.93 26.67 -7.21
N LYS A 528 -8.56 26.89 -8.36
CA LYS A 528 -9.52 27.98 -8.60
C LYS A 528 -8.95 29.38 -8.31
N ASP A 529 -7.63 29.52 -8.45
CA ASP A 529 -6.87 30.76 -8.28
C ASP A 529 -6.84 31.67 -9.53
N GLY A 530 -7.65 31.31 -10.54
CA GLY A 530 -7.70 32.00 -11.85
C GLY A 530 -6.60 31.59 -12.83
N ASN A 531 -5.68 30.71 -12.44
CA ASN A 531 -4.56 30.28 -13.28
C ASN A 531 -4.83 28.95 -14.03
N GLY A 532 -6.01 28.34 -13.83
CA GLY A 532 -6.40 27.07 -14.44
C GLY A 532 -5.56 25.86 -13.98
N PHE A 533 -5.63 24.78 -14.74
CA PHE A 533 -4.93 23.53 -14.41
C PHE A 533 -3.42 23.67 -14.52
N LYS A 534 -2.71 23.38 -13.42
CA LYS A 534 -1.26 23.29 -13.34
C LYS A 534 -0.84 21.85 -13.04
N ARG A 535 0.32 21.45 -13.52
CA ARG A 535 0.88 20.14 -13.20
C ARG A 535 1.13 20.03 -11.70
N ASN A 536 0.65 18.95 -11.09
CA ASN A 536 1.07 18.56 -9.75
C ASN A 536 2.51 18.08 -9.79
N THR A 537 3.36 18.68 -8.96
CA THR A 537 4.82 18.42 -8.95
C THR A 537 5.24 17.31 -7.99
N ASN A 538 4.29 16.71 -7.26
CA ASN A 538 4.58 15.66 -6.29
C ASN A 538 4.84 14.29 -6.96
N VAL A 539 4.41 14.09 -8.20
CA VAL A 539 4.55 12.84 -8.93
C VAL A 539 5.44 13.02 -10.15
N SER A 540 6.50 12.21 -10.28
CA SER A 540 7.28 12.11 -11.51
C SER A 540 6.45 11.40 -12.57
N PRO A 541 6.31 11.96 -13.79
CA PRO A 541 5.35 11.43 -14.78
C PRO A 541 5.77 10.08 -15.36
N ASN A 542 7.06 9.79 -15.44
CA ASN A 542 7.54 8.55 -16.03
C ASN A 542 8.18 7.66 -14.96
N GLN A 543 7.74 6.41 -14.88
CA GLN A 543 8.26 5.37 -14.00
C GLN A 543 8.74 4.19 -14.85
N TYR A 544 9.90 3.67 -14.53
CA TYR A 544 10.52 2.54 -15.21
C TYR A 544 10.88 1.46 -14.20
N LYS A 545 10.53 0.22 -14.49
CA LYS A 545 10.90 -0.94 -13.68
C LYS A 545 11.35 -2.06 -14.62
N ILE A 546 12.47 -2.69 -14.32
CA ILE A 546 13.00 -3.82 -15.08
C ILE A 546 13.68 -4.79 -14.14
N GLY A 547 13.35 -6.07 -14.26
CA GLY A 547 13.96 -7.15 -13.51
C GLY A 547 14.52 -8.21 -14.47
N ILE A 548 15.68 -8.75 -14.14
CA ILE A 548 16.27 -9.92 -14.79
C ILE A 548 16.46 -10.95 -13.69
N SER A 549 15.75 -12.07 -13.78
CA SER A 549 15.81 -13.15 -12.80
C SER A 549 16.52 -14.38 -13.41
N PHE A 550 17.34 -15.00 -12.60
CA PHE A 550 17.99 -16.27 -12.87
C PHE A 550 17.58 -17.28 -11.81
N ASN A 551 17.13 -18.46 -12.24
CA ASN A 551 16.77 -19.57 -11.37
C ASN A 551 17.36 -20.85 -11.95
N LYS A 552 18.26 -21.50 -11.20
CA LYS A 552 18.85 -22.79 -11.59
C LYS A 552 19.27 -23.57 -10.36
N ASP A 553 18.80 -24.81 -10.25
CA ASP A 553 19.15 -25.74 -9.17
C ASP A 553 18.89 -25.11 -7.78
N LYS A 554 19.98 -24.77 -7.09
CA LYS A 554 19.97 -24.18 -5.74
C LYS A 554 20.09 -22.66 -5.75
N TRP A 555 20.23 -22.03 -6.91
CA TRP A 555 20.51 -20.61 -7.05
C TRP A 555 19.31 -19.85 -7.56
N ASP A 556 18.96 -18.80 -6.85
CA ASP A 556 18.06 -17.75 -7.33
C ASP A 556 18.81 -16.43 -7.29
N ALA A 557 18.80 -15.68 -8.39
CA ALA A 557 19.38 -14.35 -8.45
C ALA A 557 18.46 -13.40 -9.21
N GLU A 558 18.44 -12.13 -8.80
CA GLU A 558 17.71 -11.07 -9.50
C GLU A 558 18.51 -9.77 -9.50
N LEU A 559 18.59 -9.15 -10.67
CA LEU A 559 19.01 -7.77 -10.83
C LEU A 559 17.77 -6.93 -11.16
N TYR A 560 17.50 -5.93 -10.37
CA TYR A 560 16.29 -5.11 -10.50
C TYR A 560 16.63 -3.63 -10.61
N GLY A 561 16.14 -2.98 -11.68
CA GLY A 561 16.30 -1.56 -11.94
C GLY A 561 15.00 -0.80 -11.73
N ARG A 562 15.06 0.34 -11.04
CA ARG A 562 13.96 1.28 -10.85
C ARG A 562 14.41 2.68 -11.20
N GLY A 563 13.56 3.41 -11.92
CA GLY A 563 13.86 4.77 -12.27
C GLY A 563 12.61 5.61 -12.45
N ALA A 564 12.81 6.91 -12.35
CA ALA A 564 11.78 7.90 -12.67
C ALA A 564 12.39 9.05 -13.48
N SER A 565 11.58 9.72 -14.29
CA SER A 565 12.03 10.91 -15.01
C SER A 565 10.91 11.95 -15.17
N GLY A 566 11.32 13.18 -15.46
CA GLY A 566 10.42 14.32 -15.59
C GLY A 566 9.97 14.90 -14.25
N ALA A 567 10.68 14.61 -13.15
CA ALA A 567 10.46 15.25 -11.86
C ALA A 567 10.67 16.76 -11.95
N ASP A 568 9.90 17.51 -11.17
CA ASP A 568 9.98 18.95 -11.12
C ASP A 568 11.17 19.41 -10.26
N LYS A 569 12.03 20.25 -10.83
CA LYS A 569 13.22 20.76 -10.14
C LYS A 569 12.92 21.73 -8.98
N SER A 570 11.69 22.20 -8.84
CA SER A 570 11.26 22.95 -7.64
C SER A 570 11.13 22.06 -6.40
N LYS A 571 10.98 20.74 -6.60
CA LYS A 571 10.78 19.72 -5.57
C LYS A 571 11.93 18.71 -5.50
N TYR A 572 12.71 18.55 -6.57
CA TYR A 572 13.76 17.54 -6.72
C TYR A 572 15.02 18.16 -7.32
N VAL A 573 16.20 17.82 -6.79
CA VAL A 573 17.49 18.29 -7.32
C VAL A 573 17.65 17.86 -8.78
N ASP A 574 17.40 16.57 -9.04
CA ASP A 574 17.46 15.98 -10.38
C ASP A 574 16.07 15.63 -10.91
N SER A 575 15.87 15.86 -12.21
CA SER A 575 14.60 15.49 -12.87
C SER A 575 14.48 13.99 -13.15
N LYS A 576 15.51 13.20 -12.88
CA LYS A 576 15.55 11.74 -13.11
C LYS A 576 16.50 11.04 -12.16
N TYR A 577 16.21 9.78 -11.90
CA TYR A 577 17.15 8.85 -11.23
C TYR A 577 16.98 7.43 -11.77
N LEU A 578 17.99 6.60 -11.54
CA LEU A 578 17.98 5.15 -11.75
C LEU A 578 18.74 4.48 -10.61
N THR A 579 18.10 3.52 -9.96
CA THR A 579 18.72 2.62 -8.98
C THR A 579 18.77 1.21 -9.52
N LEU A 580 19.79 0.46 -9.15
CA LEU A 580 19.90 -0.97 -9.39
C LEU A 580 20.02 -1.68 -8.05
N ASP A 581 19.19 -2.68 -7.83
CA ASP A 581 19.23 -3.56 -6.66
C ASP A 581 19.55 -4.98 -7.12
N PHE A 582 20.25 -5.75 -6.29
CA PHE A 582 20.61 -7.12 -6.58
C PHE A 582 20.27 -8.02 -5.40
N SER A 583 19.71 -9.19 -5.68
CA SER A 583 19.46 -10.26 -4.71
C SER A 583 20.07 -11.55 -5.21
N LEU A 584 20.69 -12.29 -4.31
CA LEU A 584 21.25 -13.63 -4.57
C LEU A 584 20.85 -14.53 -3.41
N GLN A 585 20.32 -15.71 -3.73
CA GLN A 585 19.95 -16.74 -2.78
C GLN A 585 20.58 -18.06 -3.16
N TYR A 586 21.02 -18.82 -2.17
CA TYR A 586 21.50 -20.18 -2.31
C TYR A 586 20.77 -21.11 -1.34
N LYS A 587 20.07 -22.12 -1.87
CA LYS A 587 19.39 -23.17 -1.11
C LYS A 587 20.41 -24.22 -0.70
N VAL A 588 20.95 -24.12 0.52
CA VAL A 588 21.94 -25.09 1.06
C VAL A 588 21.28 -26.46 1.17
N GLN A 589 20.08 -26.50 1.73
CA GLN A 589 19.17 -27.64 1.83
C GLN A 589 17.74 -27.19 1.52
N LYS A 590 16.78 -28.11 1.46
CA LYS A 590 15.38 -27.80 1.21
C LYS A 590 14.83 -26.73 2.17
N ASP A 591 15.22 -26.81 3.43
CA ASP A 591 14.70 -26.00 4.52
C ASP A 591 15.70 -24.95 5.03
N TYR A 592 16.86 -24.81 4.37
CA TYR A 592 17.92 -23.87 4.76
C TYR A 592 18.46 -23.10 3.55
N LYS A 593 18.34 -21.79 3.59
CA LYS A 593 18.89 -20.89 2.57
C LYS A 593 19.74 -19.78 3.19
N ILE A 594 20.73 -19.34 2.42
CA ILE A 594 21.50 -18.12 2.68
C ILE A 594 21.25 -17.16 1.54
N TYR A 595 21.24 -15.87 1.84
CA TYR A 595 21.00 -14.84 0.83
C TYR A 595 21.82 -13.58 1.08
N ALA A 596 22.07 -12.83 0.00
CA ALA A 596 22.70 -11.53 0.05
C ALA A 596 21.91 -10.55 -0.81
N LYS A 597 21.79 -9.30 -0.38
CA LYS A 597 21.16 -8.21 -1.15
C LYS A 597 22.09 -7.01 -1.21
N ALA A 598 22.02 -6.31 -2.32
CA ALA A 598 22.67 -5.03 -2.51
C ALA A 598 21.63 -4.03 -3.02
N TYR A 599 21.52 -2.90 -2.38
CA TYR A 599 20.59 -1.84 -2.72
C TYR A 599 21.33 -0.64 -3.30
N ASN A 600 20.70 0.04 -4.25
CA ASN A 600 21.22 1.23 -4.90
C ASN A 600 22.68 1.07 -5.36
N LEU A 601 22.96 -0.01 -6.13
CA LEU A 601 24.30 -0.30 -6.66
C LEU A 601 24.90 0.86 -7.47
N THR A 602 24.06 1.65 -8.13
CA THR A 602 24.44 2.87 -8.85
C THR A 602 24.93 3.98 -7.91
N ASN A 603 24.68 3.86 -6.60
CA ASN A 603 24.89 4.92 -5.61
C ASN A 603 24.26 6.26 -6.06
N ALA A 604 23.04 6.17 -6.59
CA ALA A 604 22.30 7.34 -7.04
C ALA A 604 21.97 8.25 -5.85
N SER A 605 22.10 9.56 -6.05
CA SER A 605 21.56 10.58 -5.15
C SER A 605 20.14 10.89 -5.63
N TYR A 606 19.14 10.62 -4.80
CA TYR A 606 17.73 10.84 -5.17
C TYR A 606 16.85 10.97 -3.93
N ALA A 607 15.61 11.42 -4.15
CA ALA A 607 14.55 11.44 -3.15
C ALA A 607 13.25 10.94 -3.77
N GLU A 608 12.40 10.32 -2.98
CA GLU A 608 11.04 9.91 -3.35
C GLU A 608 10.01 10.93 -2.85
N THR A 609 10.24 11.51 -1.68
CA THR A 609 9.47 12.63 -1.13
C THR A 609 10.11 13.95 -1.53
N GLY A 610 9.32 14.86 -2.11
CA GLY A 610 9.83 16.15 -2.61
C GLY A 610 10.22 17.10 -1.48
N GLY A 611 11.19 17.92 -1.78
CA GLY A 611 11.72 18.98 -0.92
C GLY A 611 13.19 19.22 -1.23
N VAL A 612 13.49 20.44 -1.67
CA VAL A 612 14.86 20.86 -2.03
C VAL A 612 15.15 22.22 -1.41
N SER A 613 16.33 22.36 -0.81
CA SER A 613 16.86 23.63 -0.38
C SER A 613 18.36 23.66 -0.60
N ASN A 614 18.87 24.74 -1.18
CA ASN A 614 20.30 24.94 -1.44
C ASN A 614 20.97 23.78 -2.18
N GLY A 615 20.28 23.19 -3.18
CA GLY A 615 20.81 22.08 -3.98
C GLY A 615 20.83 20.72 -3.27
N LYS A 616 20.24 20.60 -2.08
CA LYS A 616 20.17 19.36 -1.28
C LYS A 616 18.74 18.86 -1.14
N TYR A 617 18.56 17.55 -1.05
CA TYR A 617 17.28 16.93 -0.74
C TYR A 617 16.93 17.06 0.74
N SER A 618 15.66 17.36 1.03
CA SER A 618 15.13 17.34 2.40
C SER A 618 15.06 15.93 2.97
N PHE A 619 14.68 14.96 2.14
CA PHE A 619 14.53 13.55 2.48
C PHE A 619 15.33 12.68 1.50
N PRO A 620 16.69 12.66 1.63
CA PRO A 620 17.52 11.87 0.74
C PRO A 620 17.29 10.37 0.96
N MET A 621 17.28 9.63 -0.14
CA MET A 621 17.20 8.17 -0.07
C MET A 621 18.57 7.56 0.25
N PRO A 622 18.60 6.37 0.87
CA PRO A 622 19.84 5.68 1.23
C PRO A 622 20.79 5.50 0.04
N GLY A 623 22.06 5.72 0.26
CA GLY A 623 23.12 5.36 -0.67
C GLY A 623 23.29 3.84 -0.79
N ARG A 624 24.34 3.41 -1.49
CA ARG A 624 24.62 1.97 -1.67
C ARG A 624 24.75 1.26 -0.32
N SER A 625 24.02 0.15 -0.17
CA SER A 625 24.02 -0.65 1.05
C SER A 625 23.91 -2.14 0.74
N PHE A 626 24.28 -2.99 1.71
CA PHE A 626 24.32 -4.43 1.58
C PHE A 626 23.71 -5.08 2.81
N LEU A 627 23.15 -6.27 2.63
CA LEU A 627 22.80 -7.16 3.72
C LEU A 627 23.12 -8.62 3.34
N ILE A 628 23.34 -9.44 4.35
CA ILE A 628 23.46 -10.89 4.26
C ILE A 628 22.55 -11.51 5.30
N GLY A 629 21.90 -12.59 4.96
CA GLY A 629 20.98 -13.27 5.83
C GLY A 629 20.90 -14.78 5.60
N MET A 630 20.21 -15.42 6.53
CA MET A 630 19.88 -16.84 6.46
C MET A 630 18.43 -17.06 6.91
N GLU A 631 17.82 -18.07 6.34
CA GLU A 631 16.49 -18.55 6.70
C GLU A 631 16.54 -20.05 6.90
N TYR A 632 15.93 -20.51 7.99
CA TYR A 632 15.78 -21.91 8.31
C TYR A 632 14.33 -22.23 8.66
N ALA A 633 13.76 -23.22 7.98
CA ALA A 633 12.41 -23.73 8.24
C ALA A 633 12.52 -25.17 8.79
N PHE A 634 11.63 -25.56 9.70
CA PHE A 634 11.62 -26.90 10.32
C PHE A 634 10.22 -27.32 10.77
#